data_7a67233a5f13cf858f384f05259b275d
#
_entry.id   7a67233a5f13cf858f384f05259b275d
#
_cell.length_a   1.000
_cell.length_b   1.000
_cell.length_c   1.000
_cell.angle_alpha   90.00
_cell.angle_beta   90.00
_cell.angle_gamma   90.00
#
_symmetry.space_group_name_H-M   'P 1'
#
loop_
_entity.id
_entity.type
_entity.pdbx_description
1 polymer ?
#
loop_
_entity_poly.entity_id
_entity_poly.type
_entity_poly.pdbx_seq_one_letter_code
_entity_poly.pdbx_strand_id
1 'polypeptide(L)'
;MNKFLEKVGVSIASRIGITAAIALIAAAVLGGGYWYVTSRAPRETVKSAESGTKVDVEEMAFYGTGSLRVSGKVYRPANTLDEKRPAVIYCQDTSYGESWCRELAGAGIIAYCFDFQGDGEKARTRELETVLKGIRNLRHADKDRVFLLGEANGCLTAATVAFANPKQVQGLILVSPGFNPLEISRKAKRYKGTVLIVDDALGRKANLEEIRGFVY
;
A
#
# COMPACT_ATOMS: atom_id res chain seq x y z
N MET A 1 21.85 40.48 19.73
CA MET A 1 21.47 39.11 19.31
C MET A 1 21.26 38.97 17.79
N ASN A 2 20.93 40.04 17.05
CA ASN A 2 20.76 39.98 15.58
C ASN A 2 22.06 39.93 14.74
N LYS A 3 23.17 40.46 15.24
CA LYS A 3 24.45 40.49 14.48
C LYS A 3 25.19 39.14 14.37
N PHE A 4 24.85 38.18 15.21
CA PHE A 4 25.46 36.83 15.14
C PHE A 4 24.84 35.97 14.02
N LEU A 5 23.59 36.18 13.67
CA LEU A 5 22.88 35.42 12.67
C LEU A 5 23.15 35.86 11.22
N GLU A 6 23.58 37.12 11.05
CA GLU A 6 23.97 37.65 9.74
C GLU A 6 25.32 37.10 9.25
N LYS A 7 26.18 36.67 10.20
CA LYS A 7 27.50 36.09 9.89
C LYS A 7 27.44 34.65 9.38
N VAL A 8 26.31 33.98 9.52
CA VAL A 8 26.16 32.56 9.14
C VAL A 8 25.45 32.38 7.77
N GLY A 9 25.02 33.47 7.13
CA GLY A 9 24.50 33.44 5.75
C GLY A 9 23.22 32.59 5.55
N VAL A 10 22.48 32.35 6.63
CA VAL A 10 21.28 31.48 6.55
C VAL A 10 20.04 32.33 6.27
N SER A 11 19.55 32.28 5.04
CA SER A 11 18.31 32.92 4.61
C SER A 11 17.10 32.36 5.39
N ILE A 12 16.04 33.19 5.56
CA ILE A 12 14.78 32.79 6.21
C ILE A 12 14.15 31.57 5.51
N ALA A 13 14.32 31.41 4.21
CA ALA A 13 13.88 30.24 3.46
C ALA A 13 14.60 28.95 3.89
N SER A 14 15.86 29.04 4.31
CA SER A 14 16.61 27.87 4.82
C SER A 14 16.18 27.49 6.25
N ARG A 15 15.61 28.41 7.02
CA ARG A 15 15.12 28.12 8.38
C ARG A 15 13.87 27.25 8.37
N ILE A 16 13.00 27.41 7.38
CA ILE A 16 11.81 26.55 7.22
C ILE A 16 12.25 25.13 6.83
N GLY A 17 13.28 24.99 6.00
CA GLY A 17 13.88 23.71 5.66
C GLY A 17 14.57 23.02 6.86
N ILE A 18 15.27 23.78 7.68
CA ILE A 18 15.98 23.25 8.87
C ILE A 18 14.99 22.85 9.97
N THR A 19 13.93 23.59 10.22
CA THR A 19 12.90 23.21 11.20
C THR A 19 12.11 21.98 10.74
N ALA A 20 11.84 21.81 9.45
CA ALA A 20 11.24 20.62 8.89
C ALA A 20 12.19 19.41 9.00
N ALA A 21 13.49 19.61 8.76
CA ALA A 21 14.49 18.54 8.91
C ALA A 21 14.71 18.13 10.37
N ILE A 22 14.70 19.08 11.30
CA ILE A 22 14.82 18.80 12.75
C ILE A 22 13.57 18.09 13.27
N ALA A 23 12.37 18.44 12.80
CA ALA A 23 11.14 17.74 13.15
C ALA A 23 11.16 16.29 12.62
N LEU A 24 11.71 16.05 11.43
CA LEU A 24 11.89 14.70 10.88
C LEU A 24 12.91 13.87 11.68
N ILE A 25 14.00 14.48 12.15
CA ILE A 25 15.02 13.79 12.94
C ILE A 25 14.51 13.53 14.37
N ALA A 26 13.83 14.47 15.00
CA ALA A 26 13.25 14.29 16.34
C ALA A 26 12.19 13.19 16.35
N ALA A 27 11.42 13.11 15.28
CA ALA A 27 10.43 12.07 15.10
C ALA A 27 11.09 10.68 14.91
N ALA A 28 12.25 10.58 14.24
CA ALA A 28 12.99 9.34 14.05
C ALA A 28 13.62 8.80 15.34
N VAL A 29 13.90 9.67 16.32
CA VAL A 29 14.58 9.30 17.58
C VAL A 29 13.61 8.86 18.67
N LEU A 30 12.36 9.33 18.65
CA LEU A 30 11.40 9.13 19.77
C LEU A 30 10.47 7.91 19.64
N GLY A 31 10.53 7.16 18.56
CA GLY A 31 9.68 5.98 18.43
C GLY A 31 10.24 4.99 17.45
N GLY A 32 10.52 3.78 17.85
CA GLY A 32 10.80 2.63 16.98
C GLY A 32 9.59 2.26 16.12
N GLY A 33 8.93 3.25 15.56
CA GLY A 33 7.72 3.17 14.79
C GLY A 33 7.99 3.39 13.30
N TYR A 34 7.21 2.77 12.48
CA TYR A 34 7.19 2.92 11.04
C TYR A 34 6.73 4.34 10.69
N TRP A 35 7.61 5.10 10.02
CA TRP A 35 7.30 6.42 9.53
C TRP A 35 6.83 6.34 8.09
N TYR A 36 5.70 6.95 7.79
CA TYR A 36 5.38 7.30 6.42
C TYR A 36 5.65 8.79 6.23
N VAL A 37 6.43 9.14 5.25
CA VAL A 37 6.54 10.50 4.78
C VAL A 37 5.64 10.58 3.56
N THR A 38 4.53 11.28 3.69
CA THR A 38 3.80 11.74 2.52
C THR A 38 4.71 12.77 1.84
N SER A 39 5.40 12.41 0.78
CA SER A 39 5.90 13.42 -0.12
C SER A 39 4.68 14.19 -0.60
N ARG A 40 4.72 15.51 -0.58
CA ARG A 40 3.67 16.34 -1.18
C ARG A 40 3.82 16.30 -2.72
N ALA A 41 3.87 15.13 -3.29
CA ALA A 41 3.69 14.98 -4.71
C ALA A 41 2.31 15.52 -5.08
N PRO A 42 2.17 16.24 -6.18
CA PRO A 42 0.88 16.73 -6.61
C PRO A 42 -0.06 15.54 -6.75
N ARG A 43 -1.25 15.67 -6.17
CA ARG A 43 -2.31 14.67 -6.36
C ARG A 43 -2.80 14.79 -7.79
N GLU A 44 -2.72 13.71 -8.52
CA GLU A 44 -3.37 13.61 -9.80
C GLU A 44 -4.77 13.02 -9.63
N THR A 45 -5.74 13.60 -10.33
CA THR A 45 -7.08 13.04 -10.40
C THR A 45 -7.28 12.42 -11.77
N VAL A 46 -7.45 11.12 -11.80
CA VAL A 46 -7.72 10.32 -13.01
C VAL A 46 -9.14 9.74 -12.95
N LYS A 47 -9.64 9.23 -14.08
CA LYS A 47 -10.91 8.52 -14.10
C LYS A 47 -10.66 7.02 -14.17
N SER A 48 -11.45 6.24 -13.44
CA SER A 48 -11.57 4.80 -13.65
C SER A 48 -12.13 4.53 -15.04
N ALA A 49 -11.58 3.55 -15.74
CA ALA A 49 -12.03 3.20 -17.10
C ALA A 49 -13.42 2.53 -17.07
N GLU A 50 -13.67 1.69 -16.08
CA GLU A 50 -14.91 0.92 -15.96
C GLU A 50 -16.08 1.76 -15.42
N SER A 51 -15.86 2.51 -14.33
CA SER A 51 -16.94 3.26 -13.66
C SER A 51 -17.02 4.72 -14.04
N GLY A 52 -15.99 5.28 -14.68
CA GLY A 52 -15.84 6.72 -14.94
C GLY A 52 -15.67 7.57 -13.67
N THR A 53 -15.57 6.94 -12.50
CA THR A 53 -15.43 7.60 -11.20
C THR A 53 -14.07 8.30 -11.12
N LYS A 54 -14.06 9.50 -10.52
CA LYS A 54 -12.82 10.22 -10.26
C LYS A 54 -12.01 9.53 -9.17
N VAL A 55 -10.74 9.35 -9.41
CA VAL A 55 -9.78 8.70 -8.50
C VAL A 55 -8.61 9.63 -8.26
N ASP A 56 -8.32 9.89 -7.00
CA ASP A 56 -7.12 10.63 -6.59
C ASP A 56 -5.94 9.67 -6.48
N VAL A 57 -4.83 10.05 -7.11
CA VAL A 57 -3.57 9.29 -7.11
C VAL A 57 -2.49 10.11 -6.43
N GLU A 58 -1.77 9.49 -5.52
CA GLU A 58 -0.70 10.15 -4.76
C GLU A 58 0.49 9.21 -4.62
N GLU A 59 1.69 9.69 -4.90
CA GLU A 59 2.91 8.94 -4.59
C GLU A 59 3.12 8.85 -3.08
N MET A 60 3.44 7.66 -2.60
CA MET A 60 3.62 7.41 -1.18
C MET A 60 4.75 6.40 -0.94
N ALA A 61 5.53 6.65 0.09
CA ALA A 61 6.57 5.71 0.52
C ALA A 61 6.36 5.29 1.98
N PHE A 62 6.61 4.02 2.26
CA PHE A 62 6.64 3.46 3.59
C PHE A 62 8.06 3.08 4.00
N TYR A 63 8.37 3.24 5.27
CA TYR A 63 9.68 2.97 5.82
C TYR A 63 9.63 1.82 6.82
N GLY A 64 10.51 0.84 6.62
CA GLY A 64 10.68 -0.32 7.47
C GLY A 64 11.98 -0.24 8.29
N THR A 65 12.31 -1.34 8.94
CA THR A 65 13.55 -1.48 9.70
C THR A 65 14.77 -1.55 8.77
N GLY A 66 15.90 -0.99 9.21
CA GLY A 66 17.17 -1.05 8.46
C GLY A 66 17.17 -0.19 7.19
N SER A 67 16.57 0.99 7.25
CA SER A 67 16.49 1.94 6.12
C SER A 67 15.72 1.42 4.90
N LEU A 68 14.93 0.36 5.06
CA LEU A 68 14.06 -0.12 4.00
C LEU A 68 13.02 0.95 3.65
N ARG A 69 13.00 1.37 2.38
CA ARG A 69 12.02 2.30 1.83
C ARG A 69 11.28 1.63 0.68
N VAL A 70 9.96 1.58 0.78
CA VAL A 70 9.10 1.02 -0.27
C VAL A 70 8.24 2.15 -0.82
N SER A 71 8.46 2.52 -2.06
CA SER A 71 7.73 3.59 -2.75
C SER A 71 6.68 2.99 -3.68
N GLY A 72 5.54 3.65 -3.78
CA GLY A 72 4.46 3.25 -4.66
C GLY A 72 3.42 4.35 -4.80
N LYS A 73 2.26 4.00 -5.31
CA LYS A 73 1.13 4.91 -5.52
C LYS A 73 -0.09 4.43 -4.76
N VAL A 74 -0.74 5.35 -4.06
CA VAL A 74 -2.05 5.12 -3.46
C VAL A 74 -3.13 5.71 -4.36
N TYR A 75 -4.15 4.93 -4.62
CA TYR A 75 -5.34 5.27 -5.37
C TYR A 75 -6.52 5.34 -4.42
N ARG A 76 -7.27 6.42 -4.46
CA ARG A 76 -8.43 6.65 -3.58
C ARG A 76 -9.61 7.20 -4.37
N PRO A 77 -10.84 6.85 -4.01
CA PRO A 77 -12.00 7.55 -4.54
C PRO A 77 -11.87 9.04 -4.26
N ALA A 78 -12.09 9.90 -5.26
CA ALA A 78 -12.03 11.35 -5.05
C ALA A 78 -13.17 11.81 -4.10
N ASN A 79 -12.89 12.83 -3.30
CA ASN A 79 -13.85 13.46 -2.37
C ASN A 79 -14.41 12.57 -1.24
N THR A 80 -13.66 11.54 -0.82
CA THR A 80 -14.11 10.60 0.23
C THR A 80 -13.19 10.60 1.46
N LEU A 81 -12.62 11.75 1.80
CA LEU A 81 -11.58 11.85 2.82
C LEU A 81 -12.05 11.63 4.27
N ASP A 82 -13.36 11.65 4.54
CA ASP A 82 -13.89 11.54 5.90
C ASP A 82 -14.36 10.13 6.26
N GLU A 83 -14.39 9.20 5.29
CA GLU A 83 -14.84 7.82 5.51
C GLU A 83 -13.67 6.85 5.55
N LYS A 84 -13.74 5.91 6.50
CA LYS A 84 -12.85 4.76 6.48
C LYS A 84 -13.31 3.73 5.46
N ARG A 85 -12.39 3.32 4.59
CA ARG A 85 -12.67 2.41 3.48
C ARG A 85 -11.78 1.18 3.54
N PRO A 86 -12.24 0.05 3.01
CA PRO A 86 -11.38 -1.10 2.85
C PRO A 86 -10.17 -0.74 2.00
N ALA A 87 -9.06 -1.41 2.24
CA ALA A 87 -7.82 -1.20 1.51
C ALA A 87 -7.33 -2.50 0.88
N VAL A 88 -6.88 -2.44 -0.35
CA VAL A 88 -6.25 -3.53 -1.10
C VAL A 88 -4.81 -3.15 -1.41
N ILE A 89 -3.88 -4.02 -1.06
CA ILE A 89 -2.47 -3.89 -1.45
C ILE A 89 -2.24 -4.85 -2.62
N TYR A 90 -1.91 -4.29 -3.77
CA TYR A 90 -1.61 -5.06 -4.98
C TYR A 90 -0.13 -5.48 -5.00
N CYS A 91 0.09 -6.75 -5.16
CA CYS A 91 1.40 -7.40 -5.08
C CYS A 91 1.75 -8.04 -6.43
N GLN A 92 2.58 -7.39 -7.23
CA GLN A 92 3.10 -7.94 -8.48
C GLN A 92 4.39 -7.24 -8.90
N ASP A 93 5.17 -7.91 -9.76
CA ASP A 93 6.44 -7.40 -10.31
C ASP A 93 6.27 -6.60 -11.62
N THR A 94 5.06 -6.20 -12.01
CA THR A 94 4.82 -5.58 -13.31
C THR A 94 3.97 -4.31 -13.23
N SER A 95 4.13 -3.42 -14.21
CA SER A 95 3.42 -2.14 -14.35
C SER A 95 1.89 -2.22 -14.51
N TYR A 96 1.32 -3.41 -14.56
CA TYR A 96 -0.14 -3.59 -14.69
C TYR A 96 -0.92 -3.25 -13.41
N GLY A 97 -0.27 -3.17 -12.26
CA GLY A 97 -0.89 -2.89 -10.97
C GLY A 97 -1.63 -1.55 -10.91
N GLU A 98 -1.15 -0.54 -11.62
CA GLU A 98 -1.81 0.77 -11.64
C GLU A 98 -3.24 0.72 -12.20
N SER A 99 -3.46 -0.10 -13.21
CA SER A 99 -4.79 -0.29 -13.79
C SER A 99 -5.75 -0.96 -12.79
N TRP A 100 -5.31 -2.02 -12.11
CA TRP A 100 -6.09 -2.66 -11.06
C TRP A 100 -6.41 -1.69 -9.92
N CYS A 101 -5.42 -0.97 -9.44
CA CYS A 101 -5.60 -0.02 -8.35
C CYS A 101 -6.54 1.12 -8.70
N ARG A 102 -6.53 1.59 -9.95
CA ARG A 102 -7.46 2.62 -10.45
C ARG A 102 -8.91 2.12 -10.44
N GLU A 103 -9.15 0.90 -10.91
CA GLU A 103 -10.48 0.32 -10.96
C GLU A 103 -11.02 0.01 -9.55
N LEU A 104 -10.19 -0.53 -8.66
CA LEU A 104 -10.55 -0.74 -7.26
C LEU A 104 -10.92 0.57 -6.57
N ALA A 105 -10.15 1.64 -6.83
CA ALA A 105 -10.47 2.96 -6.29
C ALA A 105 -11.76 3.53 -6.88
N GLY A 106 -12.02 3.33 -8.17
CA GLY A 106 -13.30 3.65 -8.81
C GLY A 106 -14.49 2.92 -8.17
N ALA A 107 -14.26 1.72 -7.65
CA ALA A 107 -15.24 0.93 -6.91
C ALA A 107 -15.36 1.31 -5.40
N GLY A 108 -14.62 2.32 -4.94
CA GLY A 108 -14.73 2.81 -3.56
C GLY A 108 -13.68 2.24 -2.59
N ILE A 109 -12.70 1.49 -3.07
CA ILE A 109 -11.67 0.81 -2.27
C ILE A 109 -10.38 1.65 -2.33
N ILE A 110 -9.65 1.78 -1.22
CA ILE A 110 -8.29 2.34 -1.26
C ILE A 110 -7.38 1.26 -1.81
N ALA A 111 -6.63 1.57 -2.87
CA ALA A 111 -5.71 0.62 -3.45
C ALA A 111 -4.27 1.18 -3.44
N TYR A 112 -3.30 0.33 -3.19
CA TYR A 112 -1.88 0.68 -3.21
C TYR A 112 -1.13 -0.30 -4.09
N CYS A 113 -0.39 0.21 -5.05
CA CYS A 113 0.55 -0.58 -5.85
C CYS A 113 1.98 -0.08 -5.68
N PHE A 114 2.91 -1.00 -5.73
CA PHE A 114 4.33 -0.76 -5.65
C PHE A 114 5.09 -1.88 -6.35
N ASP A 115 6.29 -1.57 -6.80
CA ASP A 115 7.19 -2.55 -7.39
C ASP A 115 8.13 -3.08 -6.32
N PHE A 116 8.29 -4.39 -6.24
CA PHE A 116 9.29 -5.00 -5.37
C PHE A 116 10.69 -4.59 -5.81
N GLN A 117 11.49 -4.13 -4.87
CA GLN A 117 12.88 -3.71 -5.10
C GLN A 117 13.87 -4.81 -4.77
N GLY A 118 13.51 -5.70 -3.87
CA GLY A 118 14.37 -6.74 -3.37
C GLY A 118 14.27 -8.03 -4.17
N ASP A 119 15.41 -8.68 -4.35
CA ASP A 119 15.48 -9.99 -4.97
C ASP A 119 15.10 -11.11 -3.99
N GLY A 120 14.24 -11.99 -4.48
CA GLY A 120 13.83 -13.19 -3.77
C GLY A 120 12.71 -12.97 -2.73
N GLU A 121 12.06 -14.06 -2.38
CA GLU A 121 10.84 -14.09 -1.57
C GLU A 121 10.98 -13.44 -0.19
N LYS A 122 12.14 -13.60 0.46
CA LYS A 122 12.38 -12.99 1.79
C LYS A 122 12.42 -11.47 1.75
N ALA A 123 13.02 -10.88 0.72
CA ALA A 123 13.07 -9.43 0.54
C ALA A 123 11.67 -8.89 0.24
N ARG A 124 10.97 -9.48 -0.71
CA ARG A 124 9.59 -9.14 -1.09
C ARG A 124 8.62 -9.24 0.10
N THR A 125 8.74 -10.30 0.90
CA THR A 125 7.96 -10.46 2.14
C THR A 125 8.16 -9.28 3.09
N ARG A 126 9.41 -8.86 3.32
CA ARG A 126 9.72 -7.71 4.19
C ARG A 126 9.17 -6.39 3.64
N GLU A 127 9.24 -6.19 2.33
CA GLU A 127 8.68 -5.02 1.67
C GLU A 127 7.16 -4.98 1.82
N LEU A 128 6.47 -6.09 1.53
CA LEU A 128 5.03 -6.18 1.67
C LEU A 128 4.56 -6.03 3.12
N GLU A 129 5.27 -6.59 4.09
CA GLU A 129 4.99 -6.37 5.52
C GLU A 129 5.15 -4.90 5.91
N THR A 130 6.13 -4.20 5.34
CA THR A 130 6.33 -2.76 5.55
C THR A 130 5.15 -1.96 4.99
N VAL A 131 4.73 -2.28 3.78
CA VAL A 131 3.56 -1.66 3.14
C VAL A 131 2.28 -1.96 3.94
N LEU A 132 2.07 -3.21 4.35
CA LEU A 132 0.90 -3.62 5.14
C LEU A 132 0.76 -2.78 6.42
N LYS A 133 1.84 -2.60 7.16
CA LYS A 133 1.85 -1.76 8.36
C LYS A 133 1.56 -0.30 8.03
N GLY A 134 2.14 0.22 6.95
CA GLY A 134 1.92 1.58 6.49
C GLY A 134 0.45 1.83 6.11
N ILE A 135 -0.13 0.97 5.29
CA ILE A 135 -1.54 1.07 4.85
C ILE A 135 -2.50 1.02 6.04
N ARG A 136 -2.27 0.14 7.01
CA ARG A 136 -3.09 0.05 8.23
C ARG A 136 -3.08 1.32 9.09
N ASN A 137 -2.05 2.15 8.94
CA ASN A 137 -1.91 3.43 9.64
C ASN A 137 -2.42 4.62 8.82
N LEU A 138 -2.87 4.44 7.59
CA LEU A 138 -3.47 5.53 6.81
C LEU A 138 -4.78 5.98 7.44
N ARG A 139 -4.95 7.30 7.59
CA ARG A 139 -6.12 7.92 8.23
C ARG A 139 -7.46 7.42 7.64
N HIS A 140 -7.51 7.19 6.34
CA HIS A 140 -8.73 6.85 5.61
C HIS A 140 -8.87 5.35 5.33
N ALA A 141 -7.86 4.54 5.63
CA ALA A 141 -7.96 3.09 5.54
C ALA A 141 -8.64 2.52 6.80
N ASP A 142 -9.52 1.57 6.58
CA ASP A 142 -10.04 0.74 7.65
C ASP A 142 -9.01 -0.36 7.95
N LYS A 143 -8.33 -0.21 9.08
CA LYS A 143 -7.26 -1.13 9.50
C LYS A 143 -7.73 -2.58 9.67
N ASP A 144 -9.02 -2.80 9.86
CA ASP A 144 -9.60 -4.12 10.07
C ASP A 144 -10.15 -4.73 8.75
N ARG A 145 -10.17 -3.94 7.67
CA ARG A 145 -10.54 -4.36 6.31
C ARG A 145 -9.38 -4.13 5.34
N VAL A 146 -8.25 -4.79 5.58
CA VAL A 146 -7.09 -4.76 4.68
C VAL A 146 -6.94 -6.11 3.99
N PHE A 147 -6.81 -6.07 2.68
CA PHE A 147 -6.71 -7.23 1.80
C PHE A 147 -5.40 -7.20 1.03
N LEU A 148 -4.85 -8.37 0.75
CA LEU A 148 -3.72 -8.51 -0.16
C LEU A 148 -4.22 -9.11 -1.47
N LEU A 149 -3.88 -8.49 -2.58
CA LEU A 149 -4.16 -9.00 -3.92
C LEU A 149 -2.84 -9.39 -4.58
N GLY A 150 -2.65 -10.68 -4.84
CA GLY A 150 -1.52 -11.20 -5.58
C GLY A 150 -1.94 -11.61 -6.98
N GLU A 151 -1.09 -11.32 -7.97
CA GLU A 151 -1.24 -11.80 -9.33
C GLU A 151 0.05 -12.48 -9.77
N ALA A 152 -0.05 -13.59 -10.48
CA ALA A 152 1.07 -14.38 -10.94
C ALA A 152 2.12 -14.64 -9.82
N ASN A 153 3.37 -14.19 -9.99
CA ASN A 153 4.44 -14.35 -8.99
C ASN A 153 4.15 -13.63 -7.66
N GLY A 154 3.36 -12.58 -7.67
CA GLY A 154 2.95 -11.86 -6.46
C GLY A 154 2.02 -12.67 -5.54
N CYS A 155 1.37 -13.71 -6.07
CA CYS A 155 0.51 -14.59 -5.30
C CYS A 155 1.24 -15.26 -4.14
N LEU A 156 2.47 -15.73 -4.36
CA LEU A 156 3.27 -16.42 -3.33
C LEU A 156 3.60 -15.46 -2.17
N THR A 157 4.08 -14.27 -2.48
CA THR A 157 4.42 -13.26 -1.48
C THR A 157 3.17 -12.79 -0.72
N ALA A 158 2.06 -12.53 -1.42
CA ALA A 158 0.79 -12.16 -0.80
C ALA A 158 0.30 -13.23 0.17
N ALA A 159 0.30 -14.50 -0.24
CA ALA A 159 -0.11 -15.62 0.61
C ALA A 159 0.84 -15.81 1.82
N THR A 160 2.16 -15.71 1.62
CA THR A 160 3.15 -15.83 2.68
C THR A 160 2.93 -14.76 3.76
N VAL A 161 2.71 -13.51 3.36
CA VAL A 161 2.46 -12.40 4.29
C VAL A 161 1.10 -12.52 4.97
N ALA A 162 0.04 -12.86 4.24
CA ALA A 162 -1.30 -13.03 4.82
C ALA A 162 -1.30 -14.11 5.91
N PHE A 163 -0.70 -15.27 5.64
CA PHE A 163 -0.65 -16.38 6.59
C PHE A 163 0.27 -16.11 7.79
N ALA A 164 1.28 -15.24 7.62
CA ALA A 164 2.12 -14.79 8.73
C ALA A 164 1.44 -13.72 9.60
N ASN A 165 0.49 -12.96 9.03
CA ASN A 165 -0.17 -11.82 9.66
C ASN A 165 -1.71 -11.95 9.72
N PRO A 166 -2.26 -13.06 10.27
CA PRO A 166 -3.69 -13.40 10.15
C PRO A 166 -4.64 -12.42 10.85
N LYS A 167 -4.12 -11.56 11.74
CA LYS A 167 -4.90 -10.52 12.43
C LYS A 167 -4.86 -9.18 11.70
N GLN A 168 -3.99 -9.04 10.72
CA GLN A 168 -3.77 -7.78 10.01
C GLN A 168 -4.33 -7.81 8.58
N VAL A 169 -4.51 -9.00 8.03
CA VAL A 169 -5.02 -9.25 6.68
C VAL A 169 -6.39 -9.92 6.81
N GLN A 170 -7.43 -9.20 6.44
CA GLN A 170 -8.82 -9.66 6.48
C GLN A 170 -9.10 -10.69 5.39
N GLY A 171 -8.54 -10.49 4.22
CA GLY A 171 -8.72 -11.40 3.09
C GLY A 171 -7.53 -11.41 2.14
N LEU A 172 -7.40 -12.51 1.42
CA LEU A 172 -6.38 -12.77 0.42
C LEU A 172 -7.06 -13.02 -0.92
N ILE A 173 -6.67 -12.26 -1.92
CA ILE A 173 -7.17 -12.36 -3.30
C ILE A 173 -6.01 -12.82 -4.16
N LEU A 174 -6.19 -13.89 -4.89
CA LEU A 174 -5.17 -14.48 -5.76
C LEU A 174 -5.70 -14.63 -7.17
N VAL A 175 -5.06 -13.95 -8.10
CA VAL A 175 -5.40 -14.01 -9.53
C VAL A 175 -4.44 -14.99 -10.21
N SER A 176 -4.99 -16.09 -10.69
CA SER A 176 -4.24 -17.16 -11.39
C SER A 176 -2.97 -17.61 -10.65
N PRO A 177 -3.06 -18.09 -9.41
CA PRO A 177 -1.88 -18.32 -8.56
C PRO A 177 -0.94 -19.43 -9.05
N GLY A 178 -1.36 -20.30 -9.96
CA GLY A 178 -0.54 -21.40 -10.48
C GLY A 178 -0.17 -22.48 -9.43
N PHE A 179 -0.66 -22.39 -8.21
CA PHE A 179 -0.43 -23.31 -7.10
C PHE A 179 -1.63 -23.34 -6.14
N ASN A 180 -1.70 -24.35 -5.27
CA ASN A 180 -2.70 -24.37 -4.20
C ASN A 180 -2.23 -23.53 -3.00
N PRO A 181 -2.84 -22.36 -2.71
CA PRO A 181 -2.39 -21.49 -1.62
C PRO A 181 -2.41 -22.15 -0.25
N LEU A 182 -3.33 -23.08 -0.03
CA LEU A 182 -3.48 -23.76 1.26
C LEU A 182 -2.37 -24.77 1.55
N GLU A 183 -1.59 -25.16 0.54
CA GLU A 183 -0.49 -26.09 0.66
C GLU A 183 0.88 -25.44 0.91
N ILE A 184 1.00 -24.12 0.68
CA ILE A 184 2.26 -23.40 0.79
C ILE A 184 2.83 -23.45 2.23
N SER A 185 1.99 -23.41 3.23
CA SER A 185 2.45 -23.27 4.60
C SER A 185 1.49 -23.91 5.62
N ARG A 186 2.08 -24.53 6.66
CA ARG A 186 1.31 -24.94 7.85
C ARG A 186 0.55 -23.78 8.50
N LYS A 187 0.97 -22.53 8.29
CA LYS A 187 0.31 -21.31 8.77
C LYS A 187 -1.01 -21.06 8.05
N ALA A 188 -1.18 -21.50 6.80
CA ALA A 188 -2.43 -21.39 6.05
C ALA A 188 -3.60 -22.01 6.82
N LYS A 189 -3.38 -23.14 7.50
CA LYS A 189 -4.41 -23.81 8.32
C LYS A 189 -4.90 -22.97 9.51
N ARG A 190 -4.15 -21.95 9.91
CA ARG A 190 -4.49 -21.05 11.03
C ARG A 190 -5.01 -19.69 10.56
N TYR A 191 -4.97 -19.44 9.26
CA TYR A 191 -5.50 -18.23 8.68
C TYR A 191 -7.02 -18.27 8.76
N LYS A 192 -7.60 -17.24 9.39
CA LYS A 192 -9.04 -17.10 9.58
C LYS A 192 -9.69 -16.13 8.59
N GLY A 193 -8.86 -15.41 7.83
CA GLY A 193 -9.33 -14.55 6.76
C GLY A 193 -9.87 -15.38 5.59
N THR A 194 -10.64 -14.75 4.75
CA THR A 194 -11.19 -15.40 3.55
C THR A 194 -10.17 -15.39 2.43
N VAL A 195 -10.19 -16.41 1.58
CA VAL A 195 -9.33 -16.50 0.38
C VAL A 195 -10.24 -16.55 -0.83
N LEU A 196 -10.06 -15.58 -1.73
CA LEU A 196 -10.68 -15.54 -3.05
C LEU A 196 -9.63 -15.94 -4.09
N ILE A 197 -9.95 -16.90 -4.92
CA ILE A 197 -9.12 -17.28 -6.07
C ILE A 197 -9.90 -16.94 -7.32
N VAL A 198 -9.30 -16.12 -8.18
CA VAL A 198 -9.91 -15.61 -9.40
C VAL A 198 -9.12 -16.14 -10.60
N ASP A 199 -9.82 -16.56 -11.64
CA ASP A 199 -9.20 -16.96 -12.89
C ASP A 199 -9.13 -15.77 -13.86
N ASP A 200 -7.94 -15.45 -14.33
CA ASP A 200 -7.73 -14.36 -15.31
C ASP A 200 -8.44 -14.62 -16.64
N ALA A 201 -8.75 -15.88 -16.96
CA ALA A 201 -9.53 -16.25 -18.14
C ALA A 201 -10.93 -15.65 -18.19
N LEU A 202 -11.50 -15.26 -17.03
CA LEU A 202 -12.82 -14.62 -16.95
C LEU A 202 -12.80 -13.15 -17.39
N GLY A 203 -11.61 -12.59 -17.56
CA GLY A 203 -11.40 -11.19 -17.91
C GLY A 203 -11.54 -10.23 -16.72
N ARG A 204 -10.83 -9.09 -16.82
CA ARG A 204 -10.67 -8.12 -15.72
C ARG A 204 -11.98 -7.59 -15.14
N LYS A 205 -12.99 -7.35 -15.97
CA LYS A 205 -14.26 -6.79 -15.50
C LYS A 205 -15.01 -7.74 -14.58
N ALA A 206 -15.10 -9.02 -14.96
CA ALA A 206 -15.74 -10.04 -14.13
C ALA A 206 -14.98 -10.21 -12.81
N ASN A 207 -13.65 -10.24 -12.88
CA ASN A 207 -12.79 -10.35 -11.72
C ASN A 207 -12.93 -9.14 -10.78
N LEU A 208 -13.07 -7.93 -11.30
CA LEU A 208 -13.29 -6.72 -10.49
C LEU A 208 -14.62 -6.77 -9.73
N GLU A 209 -15.69 -7.23 -10.36
CA GLU A 209 -17.00 -7.41 -9.73
C GLU A 209 -16.93 -8.42 -8.58
N GLU A 210 -16.26 -9.54 -8.80
CA GLU A 210 -16.06 -10.58 -7.79
C GLU A 210 -15.21 -10.08 -6.62
N ILE A 211 -14.09 -9.40 -6.90
CA ILE A 211 -13.23 -8.79 -5.87
C ILE A 211 -14.00 -7.74 -5.08
N ARG A 212 -14.79 -6.91 -5.75
CA ARG A 212 -15.64 -5.93 -5.07
C ARG A 212 -16.61 -6.57 -4.09
N GLY A 213 -17.34 -7.60 -4.54
CA GLY A 213 -18.25 -8.36 -3.68
C GLY A 213 -17.56 -9.06 -2.50
N PHE A 214 -16.29 -9.41 -2.66
CA PHE A 214 -15.48 -10.02 -1.61
C PHE A 214 -14.98 -9.02 -0.56
N VAL A 215 -14.71 -7.78 -0.94
CA VAL A 215 -14.14 -6.74 -0.07
C VAL A 215 -15.23 -6.02 0.76
N TYR A 216 -16.46 -5.96 0.26
CA TYR A 216 -17.60 -5.30 0.93
C TYR A 216 -18.49 -6.28 1.68
#